data_01cbfc536bc3b33f9ba597bc1f0a1a7e
#
_entry.id   01cbfc536bc3b33f9ba597bc1f0a1a7e
#
_cell.length_a   1.000
_cell.length_b   1.000
_cell.length_c   1.000
_cell.angle_alpha   90.00
_cell.angle_beta   90.00
_cell.angle_gamma   90.00
#
_symmetry.space_group_name_H-M   'P 1'
#
loop_
_entity.id
_entity.type
_entity.pdbx_description
1 polymer ?
#
loop_
_entity_poly.entity_id
_entity_poly.type
_entity_poly.pdbx_seq_one_letter_code
_entity_poly.pdbx_strand_id
1 'polypeptide(L)'
;EGGGIRTDMAVSAPGQAYNRTRQAYLATDLRLANTHWSRFRGLLGRSPDDFRNGAGLWIVPCHGVHTLGMGFPIDVLYLDRHMSVIYAQAELRPWRVAPVRRLAASVLELPSRTLAETKTQIGDTIEITVPTRSKLPA
;
A
#
# COMPACT_ATOMS: atom_id res chain seq x y z
N GLU A 1 10.59 6.76 -36.75
CA GLU A 1 10.01 6.70 -36.68
C GLU A 1 9.18 6.08 -36.01
N GLY A 2 8.52 5.87 -36.07
CA GLY A 2 7.53 5.39 -35.25
C GLY A 2 7.98 4.73 -34.00
N GLY A 3 9.21 4.76 -33.79
CA GLY A 3 9.70 4.06 -32.63
C GLY A 3 9.05 4.49 -31.35
N GLY A 4 8.88 5.77 -31.22
CA GLY A 4 8.34 6.23 -29.98
C GLY A 4 6.98 5.71 -29.66
N ILE A 5 6.25 5.42 -30.64
CA ILE A 5 4.89 5.00 -30.42
C ILE A 5 4.81 3.73 -29.64
N ARG A 6 5.71 2.84 -29.92
CA ARG A 6 5.63 1.62 -29.23
C ARG A 6 5.96 1.75 -27.82
N THR A 7 6.85 2.62 -27.49
CA THR A 7 7.26 2.77 -26.12
C THR A 7 6.14 3.22 -25.24
N ASP A 8 5.16 3.88 -25.81
CA ASP A 8 4.07 4.36 -24.99
C ASP A 8 2.99 3.33 -24.81
N MET A 9 3.08 2.24 -25.49
CA MET A 9 2.03 1.27 -25.44
C MET A 9 2.19 0.36 -24.26
N ALA A 10 1.14 0.08 -23.60
CA ALA A 10 1.09 -0.92 -22.54
C ALA A 10 2.08 -0.71 -21.41
N VAL A 11 2.65 0.45 -21.29
CA VAL A 11 3.55 0.71 -20.18
C VAL A 11 2.71 1.06 -18.97
N SER A 12 3.00 0.40 -17.85
CA SER A 12 2.38 0.71 -16.58
C SER A 12 3.45 1.28 -15.67
N ALA A 13 3.13 2.36 -15.01
CA ALA A 13 3.99 2.90 -13.98
C ALA A 13 3.51 2.36 -12.64
N PRO A 14 4.40 1.87 -11.79
CA PRO A 14 3.99 1.39 -10.48
C PRO A 14 3.52 2.54 -9.62
N GLY A 15 2.66 2.24 -8.66
CA GLY A 15 2.26 3.22 -7.69
C GLY A 15 3.35 3.43 -6.66
N GLN A 16 3.22 4.50 -5.90
CA GLN A 16 4.19 4.83 -4.88
C GLN A 16 3.49 5.39 -3.66
N ALA A 17 4.09 5.18 -2.50
CA ALA A 17 3.67 5.80 -1.27
C ALA A 17 4.89 6.47 -0.66
N TYR A 18 4.78 7.77 -0.43
CA TYR A 18 5.90 8.59 0.04
C TYR A 18 5.49 9.31 1.32
N ASN A 19 6.30 9.19 2.34
CA ASN A 19 6.08 9.91 3.59
C ASN A 19 6.71 11.29 3.46
N ARG A 20 5.88 12.31 3.30
CA ARG A 20 6.37 13.67 3.10
C ARG A 20 7.00 14.24 4.36
N THR A 21 6.48 13.86 5.51
CA THR A 21 7.00 14.34 6.78
C THR A 21 8.41 13.82 7.04
N ARG A 22 8.64 12.55 6.73
CA ARG A 22 9.94 11.91 6.96
C ARG A 22 10.83 11.92 5.74
N GLN A 23 10.30 12.31 4.58
CA GLN A 23 11.03 12.33 3.32
C GLN A 23 11.59 10.96 3.00
N ALA A 24 10.72 9.96 3.03
CA ALA A 24 11.10 8.58 2.80
C ALA A 24 10.01 7.86 2.03
N TYR A 25 10.41 6.98 1.12
CA TYR A 25 9.46 6.15 0.41
C TYR A 25 9.05 4.98 1.28
N LEU A 26 7.75 4.76 1.36
CA LEU A 26 7.17 3.59 2.02
C LEU A 26 7.02 2.45 1.04
N ALA A 27 6.69 2.77 -0.20
CA ALA A 27 6.53 1.76 -1.24
C ALA A 27 6.84 2.39 -2.58
N THR A 28 7.52 1.62 -3.44
CA THR A 28 7.83 2.03 -4.81
C THR A 28 7.12 1.13 -5.82
N ASP A 29 6.50 0.06 -5.36
CA ASP A 29 5.66 -0.81 -6.17
C ASP A 29 4.35 -0.99 -5.40
N LEU A 30 3.54 0.04 -5.43
CA LEU A 30 2.29 0.07 -4.69
C LEU A 30 1.16 -0.41 -5.57
N ARG A 31 0.39 -1.34 -5.06
CA ARG A 31 -0.79 -1.85 -5.76
C ARG A 31 -2.04 -1.34 -5.07
N LEU A 32 -3.09 -1.22 -5.85
CA LEU A 32 -4.36 -0.70 -5.38
C LEU A 32 -5.37 -1.82 -5.25
N ALA A 33 -6.05 -1.87 -4.13
CA ALA A 33 -7.15 -2.79 -3.91
C ALA A 33 -8.39 -1.98 -3.61
N ASN A 34 -9.22 -1.77 -4.63
CA ASN A 34 -10.38 -0.90 -4.48
C ASN A 34 -11.70 -1.63 -4.69
N THR A 35 -11.68 -2.92 -4.94
CA THR A 35 -12.90 -3.71 -5.03
C THR A 35 -13.00 -4.61 -3.81
N HIS A 36 -14.23 -5.02 -3.50
CA HIS A 36 -14.43 -5.90 -2.37
C HIS A 36 -13.61 -7.20 -2.52
N TRP A 37 -13.63 -7.75 -3.72
CA TRP A 37 -12.91 -8.99 -3.98
C TRP A 37 -11.40 -8.81 -3.88
N SER A 38 -10.86 -7.74 -4.44
CA SER A 38 -9.42 -7.54 -4.39
C SER A 38 -8.96 -7.22 -2.98
N ARG A 39 -9.80 -6.54 -2.19
CA ARG A 39 -9.45 -6.32 -0.78
C ARG A 39 -9.39 -7.62 -0.01
N PHE A 40 -10.34 -8.51 -0.28
CA PHE A 40 -10.37 -9.80 0.39
C PHE A 40 -9.15 -10.63 0.04
N ARG A 41 -8.74 -10.59 -1.23
CA ARG A 41 -7.62 -11.41 -1.66
C ARG A 41 -6.27 -10.79 -1.35
N GLY A 42 -6.20 -9.48 -1.23
CA GLY A 42 -4.99 -8.77 -0.84
C GLY A 42 -3.71 -9.58 -0.80
N LEU A 43 -3.20 -9.78 0.39
CA LEU A 43 -1.97 -10.55 0.61
C LEU A 43 -2.23 -11.99 0.97
N LEU A 44 -3.49 -12.42 0.93
CA LEU A 44 -3.84 -13.77 1.30
C LEU A 44 -3.16 -14.76 0.37
N GLY A 45 -2.52 -15.76 0.92
CA GLY A 45 -1.85 -16.79 0.12
C GLY A 45 -0.53 -16.35 -0.48
N ARG A 46 -0.09 -15.12 -0.21
CA ARG A 46 1.20 -14.66 -0.71
C ARG A 46 2.32 -15.13 0.19
N SER A 47 3.51 -15.22 -0.37
CA SER A 47 4.70 -15.55 0.41
C SER A 47 5.45 -14.28 0.77
N PRO A 48 6.32 -14.32 1.78
CA PRO A 48 7.12 -13.15 2.11
C PRO A 48 7.97 -12.67 0.95
N ASP A 49 8.37 -13.58 0.06
CA ASP A 49 9.19 -13.21 -1.08
C ASP A 49 8.45 -12.33 -2.07
N ASP A 50 7.13 -12.42 -2.10
CA ASP A 50 6.32 -11.60 -2.98
C ASP A 50 6.05 -10.22 -2.39
N PHE A 51 6.30 -10.04 -1.11
CA PHE A 51 6.02 -8.79 -0.43
C PHE A 51 7.27 -8.29 0.28
N ARG A 52 8.24 -7.87 -0.53
CA ARG A 52 9.52 -7.41 -0.03
C ARG A 52 9.58 -5.90 0.03
N ASN A 53 10.73 -5.39 0.41
CA ASN A 53 10.98 -3.95 0.44
C ASN A 53 10.55 -3.32 -0.87
N GLY A 54 9.84 -2.24 -0.76
CA GLY A 54 9.32 -1.53 -1.91
C GLY A 54 7.93 -1.91 -2.29
N ALA A 55 7.47 -3.10 -1.89
CA ALA A 55 6.09 -3.51 -2.18
C ALA A 55 5.13 -2.82 -1.23
N GLY A 56 3.89 -2.66 -1.65
CA GLY A 56 2.85 -2.13 -0.81
C GLY A 56 1.49 -2.40 -1.40
N LEU A 57 0.49 -2.39 -0.53
CA LEU A 57 -0.90 -2.54 -0.95
C LEU A 57 -1.71 -1.42 -0.32
N TRP A 58 -2.39 -0.65 -1.15
CA TRP A 58 -3.25 0.44 -0.67
C TRP A 58 -4.69 0.01 -0.85
N ILE A 59 -5.40 -0.09 0.26
CA ILE A 59 -6.77 -0.58 0.28
C ILE A 59 -7.67 0.60 0.55
N VAL A 60 -8.56 0.90 -0.39
CA VAL A 60 -9.46 2.04 -0.27
C VAL A 60 -10.80 1.71 -0.91
N PRO A 61 -11.92 1.99 -0.22
CA PRO A 61 -12.00 2.47 1.16
C PRO A 61 -11.78 1.35 2.17
N CYS A 62 -11.27 1.71 3.35
CA CYS A 62 -10.99 0.69 4.35
C CYS A 62 -10.86 1.34 5.73
N HIS A 63 -11.43 0.69 6.75
CA HIS A 63 -11.38 1.19 8.13
C HIS A 63 -10.56 0.30 9.05
N GLY A 64 -10.09 -0.83 8.57
CA GLY A 64 -9.32 -1.76 9.37
C GLY A 64 -8.98 -2.99 8.56
N VAL A 65 -8.07 -3.81 9.07
CA VAL A 65 -7.61 -4.99 8.34
C VAL A 65 -7.46 -6.17 9.28
N HIS A 66 -7.34 -7.34 8.67
CA HIS A 66 -6.96 -8.53 9.39
C HIS A 66 -5.89 -9.27 8.60
N THR A 67 -5.15 -10.11 9.29
CA THR A 67 -4.11 -10.93 8.68
C THR A 67 -4.47 -12.41 8.73
N LEU A 68 -5.76 -12.71 8.80
CA LEU A 68 -6.24 -14.09 8.82
C LEU A 68 -5.86 -14.76 7.49
N GLY A 69 -5.22 -15.91 7.60
CA GLY A 69 -4.79 -16.63 6.41
C GLY A 69 -3.44 -16.20 5.86
N MET A 70 -2.82 -15.19 6.44
CA MET A 70 -1.50 -14.76 5.98
C MET A 70 -0.42 -15.60 6.65
N GLY A 71 0.72 -15.71 5.97
CA GLY A 71 1.84 -16.50 6.46
C GLY A 71 3.01 -15.67 6.97
N PHE A 72 2.88 -14.33 7.03
CA PHE A 72 3.97 -13.46 7.44
C PHE A 72 3.42 -12.19 8.04
N PRO A 73 4.20 -11.50 8.90
CA PRO A 73 3.74 -10.24 9.48
C PRO A 73 3.86 -9.09 8.48
N ILE A 74 3.08 -8.06 8.71
CA ILE A 74 3.10 -6.86 7.87
C ILE A 74 3.06 -5.62 8.75
N ASP A 75 3.49 -4.50 8.19
CA ASP A 75 3.27 -3.19 8.80
C ASP A 75 2.00 -2.60 8.23
N VAL A 76 1.26 -1.88 9.05
CA VAL A 76 -0.04 -1.35 8.65
C VAL A 76 -0.14 0.12 9.05
N LEU A 77 -0.61 0.95 8.11
CA LEU A 77 -0.91 2.35 8.36
C LEU A 77 -2.35 2.63 7.99
N TYR A 78 -3.06 3.34 8.87
CA TYR A 78 -4.38 3.84 8.54
C TYR A 78 -4.26 5.32 8.22
N LEU A 79 -4.84 5.71 7.10
CA LEU A 79 -4.81 7.09 6.63
C LEU A 79 -6.23 7.65 6.65
N ASP A 80 -6.37 8.90 7.10
CA ASP A 80 -7.66 9.56 7.03
C ASP A 80 -7.85 10.16 5.63
N ARG A 81 -8.94 10.88 5.45
CA ARG A 81 -9.24 11.44 4.13
C ARG A 81 -8.25 12.52 3.70
N HIS A 82 -7.48 13.04 4.63
CA HIS A 82 -6.45 14.03 4.33
C HIS A 82 -5.08 13.40 4.15
N MET A 83 -5.01 12.07 4.14
CA MET A 83 -3.78 11.31 3.97
C MET A 83 -2.83 11.47 5.15
N SER A 84 -3.37 11.75 6.31
CA SER A 84 -2.60 11.77 7.56
C SER A 84 -2.67 10.41 8.22
N VAL A 85 -1.56 9.98 8.80
CA VAL A 85 -1.50 8.72 9.52
C VAL A 85 -2.22 8.88 10.85
N ILE A 86 -3.30 8.11 11.03
CA ILE A 86 -4.07 8.15 12.27
C ILE A 86 -3.88 6.91 13.12
N TYR A 87 -3.28 5.87 12.56
CA TYR A 87 -2.99 4.64 13.29
C TYR A 87 -1.85 3.93 12.57
N ALA A 88 -0.93 3.38 13.34
CA ALA A 88 0.23 2.69 12.80
C ALA A 88 0.50 1.47 13.66
N GLN A 89 0.70 0.33 13.02
CA GLN A 89 1.06 -0.88 13.73
C GLN A 89 2.17 -1.59 12.98
N ALA A 90 3.32 -1.69 13.63
CA ALA A 90 4.45 -2.41 13.08
C ALA A 90 4.29 -3.89 13.38
N GLU A 91 4.65 -4.70 12.40
CA GLU A 91 4.76 -6.14 12.55
C GLU A 91 3.50 -6.79 13.11
N LEU A 92 2.39 -6.52 12.45
CA LEU A 92 1.13 -7.20 12.77
C LEU A 92 1.28 -8.65 12.33
N ARG A 93 1.22 -9.55 13.31
CA ARG A 93 1.46 -10.97 13.05
C ARG A 93 0.33 -11.59 12.26
N PRO A 94 0.60 -12.74 11.62
CA PRO A 94 -0.47 -13.50 10.98
C PRO A 94 -1.58 -13.86 11.96
N TRP A 95 -2.78 -14.03 11.42
CA TRP A 95 -3.97 -14.43 12.18
C TRP A 95 -4.37 -13.45 13.27
N ARG A 96 -4.20 -12.18 12.99
CA ARG A 96 -4.59 -11.10 13.90
C ARG A 96 -5.59 -10.18 13.24
N VAL A 97 -6.29 -9.42 14.05
CA VAL A 97 -7.22 -8.40 13.60
C VAL A 97 -6.73 -7.07 14.15
N ALA A 98 -6.53 -6.10 13.28
CA ALA A 98 -6.20 -4.76 13.69
C ALA A 98 -7.50 -4.01 14.02
N PRO A 99 -7.43 -3.00 14.88
CA PRO A 99 -8.66 -2.31 15.29
C PRO A 99 -9.33 -1.59 14.13
N VAL A 100 -10.65 -1.42 14.26
CA VAL A 100 -11.39 -0.61 13.31
C VAL A 100 -11.31 0.83 13.77
N ARG A 101 -11.02 1.75 12.85
CA ARG A 101 -10.97 3.18 13.13
C ARG A 101 -11.89 3.89 12.17
N ARG A 102 -12.92 4.52 12.71
CA ARG A 102 -13.96 5.12 11.87
C ARG A 102 -13.44 6.25 10.99
N LEU A 103 -12.43 6.97 11.44
CA LEU A 103 -11.87 8.06 10.66
C LEU A 103 -10.90 7.59 9.60
N ALA A 104 -10.54 6.32 9.59
CA ALA A 104 -9.68 5.80 8.54
C ALA A 104 -10.48 5.78 7.24
N ALA A 105 -9.88 6.31 6.19
CA ALA A 105 -10.45 6.26 4.86
C ALA A 105 -9.77 5.18 4.03
N SER A 106 -8.52 4.87 4.34
CA SER A 106 -7.77 3.86 3.60
C SER A 106 -6.69 3.26 4.50
N VAL A 107 -6.13 2.16 4.04
CA VAL A 107 -5.10 1.44 4.77
C VAL A 107 -3.98 1.10 3.81
N LEU A 108 -2.74 1.27 4.30
CA LEU A 108 -1.55 0.82 3.59
C LEU A 108 -1.02 -0.41 4.30
N GLU A 109 -0.81 -1.48 3.54
CA GLU A 109 -0.11 -2.66 4.04
C GLU A 109 1.28 -2.66 3.42
N LEU A 110 2.28 -2.81 4.27
CA LEU A 110 3.68 -2.68 3.88
C LEU A 110 4.47 -3.85 4.45
N PRO A 111 5.63 -4.14 3.87
CA PRO A 111 6.48 -5.19 4.43
C PRO A 111 6.89 -4.86 5.86
N SER A 112 7.08 -5.90 6.63
CA SER A 112 7.54 -5.78 8.00
C SER A 112 8.80 -4.91 8.05
N ARG A 113 8.90 -4.05 9.08
CA ARG A 113 10.02 -3.16 9.35
C ARG A 113 10.04 -1.88 8.51
N THR A 114 9.13 -1.72 7.57
CA THR A 114 9.06 -0.48 6.79
C THR A 114 8.84 0.74 7.68
N LEU A 115 7.95 0.62 8.68
CA LEU A 115 7.67 1.75 9.56
C LEU A 115 8.89 2.12 10.40
N ALA A 116 9.61 1.11 10.89
CA ALA A 116 10.80 1.37 11.68
C ALA A 116 11.89 2.03 10.85
N GLU A 117 12.09 1.53 9.64
CA GLU A 117 13.16 2.05 8.78
C GLU A 117 12.88 3.45 8.29
N THR A 118 11.62 3.80 8.07
CA THR A 118 11.26 5.13 7.60
C THR A 118 10.89 6.07 8.74
N LYS A 119 10.81 5.55 9.96
CA LYS A 119 10.41 6.31 11.16
C LYS A 119 9.03 6.92 11.02
N THR A 120 8.18 6.23 10.29
CA THR A 120 6.81 6.69 10.08
C THR A 120 6.00 6.54 11.35
N GLN A 121 5.21 7.55 11.67
CA GLN A 121 4.40 7.54 12.87
C GLN A 121 3.11 8.34 12.68
N ILE A 122 2.23 8.22 13.66
CA ILE A 122 0.96 8.94 13.66
C ILE A 122 1.23 10.43 13.51
N GLY A 123 0.44 11.07 12.64
CA GLY A 123 0.58 12.49 12.35
C GLY A 123 1.35 12.78 11.08
N ASP A 124 2.07 11.79 10.55
CA ASP A 124 2.81 11.99 9.31
C ASP A 124 1.84 12.10 8.13
N THR A 125 2.27 12.80 7.11
CA THR A 125 1.50 12.98 5.88
C THR A 125 2.06 12.09 4.79
N ILE A 126 1.18 11.31 4.17
CA ILE A 126 1.57 10.37 3.14
C ILE A 126 1.05 10.86 1.79
N GLU A 127 1.89 10.76 0.78
CA GLU A 127 1.51 11.09 -0.57
C GLU A 127 1.47 9.80 -1.39
N ILE A 128 0.34 9.53 -2.03
CA ILE A 128 0.17 8.31 -2.80
C ILE A 128 0.01 8.64 -4.25
N THR A 129 0.80 7.98 -5.08
CA THR A 129 0.67 8.01 -6.53
C THR A 129 0.14 6.65 -6.93
N VAL A 130 -1.03 6.62 -7.53
CA VAL A 130 -1.62 5.34 -7.91
C VAL A 130 -0.93 4.78 -9.14
N PRO A 131 -0.99 3.46 -9.32
CA PRO A 131 -0.43 2.87 -10.54
C PRO A 131 -1.12 3.46 -11.75
N THR A 132 -0.34 3.76 -12.78
CA THR A 132 -0.88 4.30 -14.02
C THR A 132 -0.54 3.35 -15.16
N ARG A 133 -1.39 3.37 -16.15
CA ARG A 133 -1.16 2.58 -17.35
C ARG A 133 -1.35 3.47 -18.55
N SER A 134 -0.41 3.42 -19.47
CA SER A 134 -0.55 4.16 -20.70
C SER A 134 -1.76 3.64 -21.45
N LYS A 135 -2.61 4.57 -21.87
CA LYS A 135 -3.77 4.19 -22.62
C LYS A 135 -3.36 4.02 -24.07
N LEU A 136 -3.67 2.88 -24.64
CA LEU A 136 -3.34 2.66 -26.03
C LEU A 136 -4.27 3.50 -26.90
N PRO A 137 -3.77 4.03 -27.99
CA PRO A 137 -4.62 4.73 -28.94
C PRO A 137 -5.62 3.76 -29.53
N ALA A 138 -6.78 4.23 -29.76
CA ALA A 138 -7.85 3.38 -30.30
C ALA A 138 -7.58 2.94 -31.73
#